data_c32723b13b038f4cebc913abad6c2433
#
_entry.id   c32723b13b038f4cebc913abad6c2433
#
_cell.length_a   1.000
_cell.length_b   1.000
_cell.length_c   1.000
_cell.angle_alpha   90.00
_cell.angle_beta   90.00
_cell.angle_gamma   90.00
#
_symmetry.space_group_name_H-M   'P 1'
#
loop_
_entity.id
_entity.type
_entity.pdbx_description
1 polymer ?
#
loop_
_entity_poly.entity_id
_entity_poly.type
_entity_poly.pdbx_seq_one_letter_code
_entity_poly.pdbx_strand_id
1 'polypeptide(L)'
;TLLGADDKAGVAEIMTMLEILQKENRPHGKICVGFTPDEEVGQGADLFDVEHFGAAYAYTVDGDEAGEISYENFNAAAAFVTVHGFSVHPGSAKNAMKNAQNIAIEFHNALPYYDRPEYTENREGFYHLCSMEGDVTGAKLGYIVRDHSAESFAARKETMRHIAKLLNEKYGEGTVELELK
;
A
#
# COMPACT_ATOMS: atom_id res chain seq x y z
N THR A 1 23.63 13.25 8.65
CA THR A 1 22.42 13.50 9.45
C THR A 1 21.33 14.03 8.55
N LEU A 2 20.22 13.38 8.50
CA LEU A 2 19.03 13.85 7.79
C LEU A 2 18.40 14.98 8.60
N LEU A 3 17.97 16.04 7.93
CA LEU A 3 17.43 17.22 8.59
C LEU A 3 15.92 17.18 8.82
N GLY A 4 15.25 16.12 8.33
CA GLY A 4 13.79 16.00 8.43
C GLY A 4 13.09 17.15 7.71
N ALA A 5 13.45 17.41 6.45
CA ALA A 5 12.79 18.40 5.61
C ALA A 5 11.37 17.98 5.25
N ASP A 6 11.10 16.73 5.30
CA ASP A 6 9.83 16.07 5.06
C ASP A 6 9.00 16.04 6.36
N ASP A 7 7.86 16.81 6.45
CA ASP A 7 7.52 17.83 5.44
C ASP A 7 7.56 19.26 6.01
N LYS A 8 8.61 19.62 6.73
CA LYS A 8 8.84 20.99 7.21
C LYS A 8 9.03 21.99 6.06
N ALA A 9 9.48 21.51 4.90
CA ALA A 9 9.61 22.33 3.71
C ALA A 9 8.22 22.86 3.27
N GLY A 10 7.25 21.99 3.09
CA GLY A 10 5.88 22.36 2.73
C GLY A 10 5.22 23.27 3.76
N VAL A 11 5.44 23.03 5.06
CA VAL A 11 5.00 23.94 6.12
C VAL A 11 5.61 25.36 5.92
N ALA A 12 6.91 25.44 5.65
CA ALA A 12 7.58 26.72 5.42
C ALA A 12 7.08 27.42 4.15
N GLU A 13 6.82 26.69 3.08
CA GLU A 13 6.26 27.21 1.84
C GLU A 13 4.87 27.79 2.02
N ILE A 14 3.97 27.07 2.70
CA ILE A 14 2.62 27.55 3.01
C ILE A 14 2.67 28.82 3.86
N MET A 15 3.49 28.86 4.90
CA MET A 15 3.60 30.02 5.78
C MET A 15 4.21 31.22 5.05
N THR A 16 5.20 31.00 4.18
CA THR A 16 5.81 32.05 3.36
C THR A 16 4.81 32.60 2.35
N MET A 17 4.04 31.75 1.71
CA MET A 17 2.96 32.17 0.80
C MET A 17 1.97 33.12 1.50
N LEU A 18 1.50 32.76 2.70
CA LEU A 18 0.59 33.59 3.49
C LEU A 18 1.22 34.94 3.83
N GLU A 19 2.48 34.96 4.23
CA GLU A 19 3.21 36.19 4.53
C GLU A 19 3.30 37.11 3.30
N ILE A 20 3.63 36.57 2.13
CA ILE A 20 3.72 37.30 0.87
C ILE A 20 2.34 37.89 0.49
N LEU A 21 1.28 37.09 0.56
CA LEU A 21 -0.08 37.56 0.24
C LEU A 21 -0.50 38.76 1.11
N GLN A 22 -0.17 38.70 2.41
CA GLN A 22 -0.47 39.80 3.34
C GLN A 22 0.38 41.05 3.08
N LYS A 23 1.70 40.90 2.88
CA LYS A 23 2.62 42.00 2.66
C LYS A 23 2.33 42.75 1.35
N GLU A 24 2.03 42.00 0.30
CA GLU A 24 1.81 42.58 -1.04
C GLU A 24 0.34 42.91 -1.30
N ASN A 25 -0.55 42.62 -0.34
CA ASN A 25 -1.99 42.85 -0.46
C ASN A 25 -2.56 42.31 -1.80
N ARG A 26 -2.13 41.10 -2.20
CA ARG A 26 -2.59 40.45 -3.42
C ARG A 26 -4.05 40.03 -3.29
N PRO A 27 -4.87 40.23 -4.33
CA PRO A 27 -6.22 39.71 -4.36
C PRO A 27 -6.23 38.19 -4.25
N HIS A 28 -6.99 37.65 -3.33
CA HIS A 28 -7.19 36.21 -3.16
C HIS A 28 -8.57 35.88 -2.62
N GLY A 29 -9.04 34.66 -2.85
CA GLY A 29 -10.24 34.12 -2.22
C GLY A 29 -9.97 33.69 -0.78
N LYS A 30 -10.97 33.03 -0.17
CA LYS A 30 -10.78 32.40 1.15
C LYS A 30 -9.69 31.34 1.06
N ILE A 31 -8.70 31.42 1.92
CA ILE A 31 -7.65 30.42 2.06
C ILE A 31 -7.81 29.76 3.43
N CYS A 32 -7.89 28.44 3.43
CA CYS A 32 -7.87 27.61 4.64
C CYS A 32 -6.54 26.86 4.63
N VAL A 33 -5.89 26.77 5.80
CA VAL A 33 -4.64 26.02 5.98
C VAL A 33 -4.85 24.99 7.07
N GLY A 34 -4.46 23.75 6.81
CA GLY A 34 -4.50 22.66 7.77
C GLY A 34 -3.14 21.97 7.84
N PHE A 35 -2.70 21.66 9.04
CA PHE A 35 -1.53 20.83 9.30
C PHE A 35 -1.99 19.62 10.08
N THR A 36 -1.58 18.44 9.68
CA THR A 36 -1.92 17.18 10.34
C THR A 36 -0.68 16.50 10.88
N PRO A 37 -0.74 15.89 12.07
CA PRO A 37 0.35 15.06 12.60
C PRO A 37 0.25 13.64 12.04
N ASP A 38 1.30 12.84 12.28
CA ASP A 38 1.28 11.38 12.10
C ASP A 38 1.08 10.89 10.63
N GLU A 39 1.49 11.71 9.64
CA GLU A 39 1.47 11.31 8.23
C GLU A 39 2.33 10.06 8.00
N GLU A 40 3.55 10.00 8.55
CA GLU A 40 4.54 8.92 8.39
C GLU A 40 4.07 7.54 8.91
N VAL A 41 3.04 7.52 9.72
CA VAL A 41 2.38 6.30 10.20
C VAL A 41 1.01 6.07 9.53
N GLY A 42 0.69 6.86 8.51
CA GLY A 42 -0.54 6.76 7.71
C GLY A 42 -1.80 7.23 8.43
N GLN A 43 -1.70 8.08 9.45
CA GLN A 43 -2.83 8.55 10.25
C GLN A 43 -3.13 10.05 10.07
N GLY A 44 -2.40 10.74 9.21
CA GLY A 44 -2.51 12.19 9.04
C GLY A 44 -3.91 12.70 8.72
N ALA A 45 -4.72 11.93 8.01
CA ALA A 45 -6.07 12.31 7.61
C ALA A 45 -7.19 11.78 8.52
N ASP A 46 -6.91 10.87 9.46
CA ASP A 46 -7.93 10.13 10.22
C ASP A 46 -8.88 10.99 11.04
N LEU A 47 -8.36 12.09 11.57
CA LEU A 47 -9.12 13.01 12.41
C LEU A 47 -9.36 14.37 11.74
N PHE A 48 -9.03 14.50 10.44
CA PHE A 48 -9.19 15.78 9.74
C PHE A 48 -10.64 16.03 9.37
N ASP A 49 -11.22 17.08 9.96
CA ASP A 49 -12.61 17.50 9.70
C ASP A 49 -12.72 18.26 8.36
N VAL A 50 -12.88 17.49 7.28
CA VAL A 50 -12.99 18.02 5.91
C VAL A 50 -14.19 18.96 5.77
N GLU A 51 -15.32 18.66 6.42
CA GLU A 51 -16.53 19.46 6.35
C GLU A 51 -16.33 20.82 7.00
N HIS A 52 -15.76 20.85 8.21
CA HIS A 52 -15.45 22.09 8.92
C HIS A 52 -14.36 22.90 8.21
N PHE A 53 -13.38 22.26 7.62
CA PHE A 53 -12.34 22.90 6.82
C PHE A 53 -12.92 23.72 5.67
N GLY A 54 -13.98 23.25 5.04
CA GLY A 54 -14.88 24.00 4.16
C GLY A 54 -14.20 24.60 2.93
N ALA A 55 -13.20 23.93 2.38
CA ALA A 55 -12.55 24.29 1.11
C ALA A 55 -13.23 23.59 -0.06
N ALA A 56 -13.37 24.27 -1.18
CA ALA A 56 -13.92 23.66 -2.40
C ALA A 56 -12.92 22.71 -3.08
N TYR A 57 -11.64 22.96 -2.93
CA TYR A 57 -10.51 22.13 -3.38
C TYR A 57 -9.30 22.40 -2.50
N ALA A 58 -8.34 21.52 -2.49
CA ALA A 58 -7.13 21.64 -1.69
C ALA A 58 -5.89 21.23 -2.50
N TYR A 59 -4.75 21.75 -2.08
CA TYR A 59 -3.43 21.31 -2.50
C TYR A 59 -2.74 20.71 -1.28
N THR A 60 -2.14 19.54 -1.44
CA THR A 60 -1.19 18.97 -0.48
C THR A 60 0.21 19.38 -0.92
N VAL A 61 0.96 20.00 -0.03
CA VAL A 61 2.32 20.45 -0.30
C VAL A 61 3.29 19.48 0.34
N ASP A 62 3.56 18.39 -0.35
CA ASP A 62 4.35 17.25 0.13
C ASP A 62 4.85 16.45 -1.10
N GLY A 63 5.53 17.16 -2.00
CA GLY A 63 6.00 16.62 -3.28
C GLY A 63 7.50 16.32 -3.29
N ASP A 64 7.94 15.54 -4.29
CA ASP A 64 9.34 15.15 -4.46
C ASP A 64 10.17 16.25 -5.12
N GLU A 65 9.77 16.69 -6.31
CA GLU A 65 10.56 17.61 -7.14
C GLU A 65 9.92 18.99 -7.21
N ALA A 66 10.77 20.04 -7.14
CA ALA A 66 10.32 21.41 -7.24
C ALA A 66 9.65 21.68 -8.61
N GLY A 67 8.41 22.16 -8.58
CA GLY A 67 7.63 22.49 -9.77
C GLY A 67 6.78 21.34 -10.30
N GLU A 68 6.81 20.17 -9.69
CA GLU A 68 5.92 19.07 -9.99
C GLU A 68 4.52 19.29 -9.37
N ILE A 69 3.49 18.93 -10.11
CA ILE A 69 2.11 18.90 -9.65
C ILE A 69 1.52 17.53 -9.97
N SER A 70 1.27 16.75 -8.95
CA SER A 70 0.55 15.48 -9.07
C SER A 70 -0.95 15.74 -8.97
N TYR A 71 -1.70 15.34 -9.99
CA TYR A 71 -3.16 15.53 -10.05
C TYR A 71 -3.91 14.20 -10.20
N GLU A 72 -3.21 13.10 -10.04
CA GLU A 72 -3.76 11.74 -10.08
C GLU A 72 -3.32 10.98 -8.84
N ASN A 73 -4.15 10.06 -8.40
CA ASN A 73 -3.83 9.08 -7.38
C ASN A 73 -4.09 7.67 -7.90
N PHE A 74 -3.79 6.69 -7.08
CA PHE A 74 -4.01 5.28 -7.37
C PHE A 74 -4.83 4.63 -6.25
N ASN A 75 -5.46 3.50 -6.59
CA ASN A 75 -6.07 2.64 -5.59
C ASN A 75 -4.99 1.76 -4.97
N ALA A 76 -5.00 1.61 -3.67
CA ALA A 76 -4.04 0.82 -2.92
C ALA A 76 -4.73 -0.10 -1.90
N ALA A 77 -4.14 -1.25 -1.65
CA ALA A 77 -4.52 -2.15 -0.57
C ALA A 77 -3.27 -2.85 -0.02
N ALA A 78 -3.26 -3.08 1.28
CA ALA A 78 -2.36 -4.05 1.87
C ALA A 78 -3.01 -5.45 1.79
N ALA A 79 -2.19 -6.46 1.43
CA ALA A 79 -2.64 -7.84 1.42
C ALA A 79 -1.70 -8.69 2.29
N PHE A 80 -2.28 -9.42 3.23
CA PHE A 80 -1.55 -10.30 4.13
C PHE A 80 -1.99 -11.73 3.85
N VAL A 81 -1.01 -12.58 3.53
CA VAL A 81 -1.22 -14.01 3.32
C VAL A 81 -0.59 -14.77 4.46
N THR A 82 -1.39 -15.53 5.19
CA THR A 82 -0.92 -16.44 6.25
C THR A 82 -1.09 -17.87 5.77
N VAL A 83 -0.01 -18.64 5.85
CA VAL A 83 -0.01 -20.05 5.45
C VAL A 83 0.24 -20.93 6.66
N HIS A 84 -0.64 -21.91 6.87
CA HIS A 84 -0.57 -22.89 7.93
C HIS A 84 -0.03 -24.23 7.40
N GLY A 85 1.13 -24.62 7.88
CA GLY A 85 1.79 -25.86 7.52
C GLY A 85 1.58 -26.97 8.55
N PHE A 86 2.07 -28.14 8.22
CA PHE A 86 2.11 -29.29 9.11
C PHE A 86 3.46 -30.00 8.96
N SER A 87 4.27 -29.99 10.02
CA SER A 87 5.60 -30.57 10.03
C SER A 87 5.56 -32.03 10.51
N VAL A 88 6.30 -32.88 9.82
CA VAL A 88 6.62 -34.24 10.23
C VAL A 88 8.10 -34.52 9.93
N HIS A 89 8.64 -35.62 10.47
CA HIS A 89 10.02 -35.99 10.17
C HIS A 89 10.23 -36.16 8.65
N PRO A 90 11.27 -35.56 8.04
CA PRO A 90 11.49 -35.59 6.59
C PRO A 90 11.46 -37.00 5.98
N GLY A 91 11.98 -38.00 6.66
CA GLY A 91 11.94 -39.39 6.21
C GLY A 91 10.55 -40.01 6.10
N SER A 92 9.53 -39.41 6.72
CA SER A 92 8.12 -39.86 6.71
C SER A 92 7.18 -38.79 6.08
N ALA A 93 7.73 -37.82 5.38
CA ALA A 93 7.01 -36.63 4.93
C ALA A 93 6.08 -36.86 3.73
N LYS A 94 6.27 -37.94 2.97
CA LYS A 94 5.49 -38.21 1.76
C LYS A 94 3.98 -38.26 2.08
N ASN A 95 3.22 -37.40 1.42
CA ASN A 95 1.76 -37.24 1.57
C ASN A 95 1.30 -36.86 3.00
N ALA A 96 2.21 -36.46 3.89
CA ALA A 96 1.91 -36.06 5.25
C ALA A 96 2.31 -34.63 5.58
N MET A 97 3.50 -34.21 5.15
CA MET A 97 3.99 -32.85 5.41
C MET A 97 3.30 -31.82 4.51
N LYS A 98 2.91 -30.70 5.12
CA LYS A 98 2.55 -29.46 4.42
C LYS A 98 3.58 -28.40 4.79
N ASN A 99 4.54 -28.15 3.93
CA ASN A 99 5.56 -27.11 4.17
C ASN A 99 5.01 -25.75 3.83
N ALA A 100 4.78 -24.91 4.85
CA ALA A 100 4.19 -23.58 4.68
C ALA A 100 5.03 -22.66 3.80
N GLN A 101 6.37 -22.73 3.86
CA GLN A 101 7.23 -21.93 2.97
C GLN A 101 7.04 -22.30 1.51
N ASN A 102 6.95 -23.60 1.18
CA ASN A 102 6.73 -24.03 -0.20
C ASN A 102 5.36 -23.58 -0.71
N ILE A 103 4.33 -23.62 0.13
CA ILE A 103 2.98 -23.15 -0.23
C ILE A 103 2.98 -21.62 -0.41
N ALA A 104 3.69 -20.87 0.44
CA ALA A 104 3.86 -19.42 0.31
C ALA A 104 4.58 -19.05 -0.99
N ILE A 105 5.63 -19.78 -1.37
CA ILE A 105 6.32 -19.61 -2.66
C ILE A 105 5.37 -19.93 -3.82
N GLU A 106 4.54 -20.97 -3.71
CA GLU A 106 3.54 -21.33 -4.71
C GLU A 106 2.51 -20.23 -4.88
N PHE A 107 2.01 -19.65 -3.77
CA PHE A 107 1.12 -18.47 -3.81
C PHE A 107 1.76 -17.32 -4.56
N HIS A 108 3.01 -16.95 -4.20
CA HIS A 108 3.73 -15.86 -4.86
C HIS A 108 3.93 -16.10 -6.35
N ASN A 109 4.29 -17.31 -6.73
CA ASN A 109 4.54 -17.66 -8.13
C ASN A 109 3.28 -17.82 -8.98
N ALA A 110 2.10 -17.97 -8.34
CA ALA A 110 0.81 -17.97 -9.03
C ALA A 110 0.33 -16.56 -9.42
N LEU A 111 0.88 -15.52 -8.80
CA LEU A 111 0.62 -14.13 -9.23
C LEU A 111 1.32 -13.83 -10.58
N PRO A 112 0.72 -12.98 -11.43
CA PRO A 112 1.33 -12.60 -12.71
C PRO A 112 2.74 -12.06 -12.52
N TYR A 113 3.72 -12.70 -13.16
CA TYR A 113 5.14 -12.39 -12.94
C TYR A 113 5.51 -10.96 -13.34
N TYR A 114 4.93 -10.46 -14.43
CA TYR A 114 5.24 -9.12 -14.94
C TYR A 114 4.44 -8.00 -14.27
N ASP A 115 3.50 -8.35 -13.39
CA ASP A 115 2.76 -7.39 -12.59
C ASP A 115 3.47 -7.09 -11.26
N ARG A 116 4.77 -6.82 -11.33
CA ARG A 116 5.62 -6.44 -10.19
C ARG A 116 6.22 -5.07 -10.44
N PRO A 117 6.53 -4.28 -9.41
CA PRO A 117 7.09 -2.94 -9.59
C PRO A 117 8.32 -2.89 -10.49
N GLU A 118 9.14 -3.96 -10.50
CA GLU A 118 10.34 -4.07 -11.30
C GLU A 118 10.07 -4.15 -12.81
N TYR A 119 8.82 -4.39 -13.21
CA TYR A 119 8.40 -4.59 -14.62
C TYR A 119 7.26 -3.67 -15.04
N THR A 120 6.78 -2.82 -14.14
CA THR A 120 5.63 -1.93 -14.41
C THR A 120 6.07 -0.46 -14.42
N GLU A 121 5.38 0.35 -15.20
CA GLU A 121 5.62 1.79 -15.32
C GLU A 121 4.32 2.58 -15.48
N ASN A 122 4.39 3.87 -15.31
CA ASN A 122 3.29 4.80 -15.49
C ASN A 122 2.03 4.42 -14.69
N ARG A 123 0.93 4.08 -15.37
CA ARG A 123 -0.36 3.72 -14.77
C ARG A 123 -0.58 2.21 -14.63
N GLU A 124 0.43 1.41 -14.86
CA GLU A 124 0.34 -0.03 -14.68
C GLU A 124 0.23 -0.40 -13.20
N GLY A 125 -0.70 -1.27 -12.88
CA GLY A 125 -0.86 -1.77 -11.52
C GLY A 125 0.07 -2.94 -11.22
N PHE A 126 0.29 -3.23 -9.94
CA PHE A 126 1.23 -4.26 -9.52
C PHE A 126 0.86 -4.95 -8.20
N TYR A 127 1.54 -6.09 -7.95
CA TYR A 127 1.65 -6.77 -6.67
C TYR A 127 3.09 -6.64 -6.17
N HIS A 128 3.32 -5.86 -5.14
CA HIS A 128 4.63 -5.71 -4.52
C HIS A 128 4.75 -6.55 -3.27
N LEU A 129 5.59 -7.59 -3.30
CA LEU A 129 5.93 -8.38 -2.11
C LEU A 129 6.89 -7.57 -1.24
N CYS A 130 6.39 -7.06 -0.12
CA CYS A 130 7.17 -6.25 0.83
C CYS A 130 7.90 -7.09 1.88
N SER A 131 7.30 -8.22 2.28
CA SER A 131 7.87 -9.10 3.31
C SER A 131 7.48 -10.54 3.08
N MET A 132 8.38 -11.44 3.42
CA MET A 132 8.16 -12.88 3.48
C MET A 132 8.97 -13.47 4.62
N GLU A 133 8.28 -14.16 5.53
CA GLU A 133 8.91 -14.85 6.66
C GLU A 133 8.22 -16.19 6.91
N GLY A 134 8.91 -17.11 7.57
CA GLY A 134 8.26 -18.37 7.98
C GLY A 134 9.22 -19.54 8.11
N ASP A 135 8.61 -20.67 8.45
CA ASP A 135 9.25 -22.00 8.54
C ASP A 135 8.33 -23.08 7.94
N VAL A 136 8.58 -24.36 8.28
CA VAL A 136 7.77 -25.50 7.79
C VAL A 136 6.33 -25.44 8.30
N THR A 137 6.09 -24.87 9.49
CA THR A 137 4.80 -24.88 10.18
C THR A 137 3.95 -23.66 9.89
N GLY A 138 4.56 -22.54 9.52
CA GLY A 138 3.85 -21.32 9.21
C GLY A 138 4.66 -20.38 8.35
N ALA A 139 4.00 -19.63 7.48
CA ALA A 139 4.63 -18.57 6.68
C ALA A 139 3.68 -17.38 6.52
N LYS A 140 4.25 -16.19 6.36
CA LYS A 140 3.51 -14.95 6.13
C LYS A 140 4.13 -14.19 4.97
N LEU A 141 3.28 -13.62 4.14
CA LEU A 141 3.67 -12.69 3.08
C LEU A 141 2.86 -11.41 3.23
N GLY A 142 3.55 -10.29 3.09
CA GLY A 142 2.94 -8.96 3.05
C GLY A 142 3.11 -8.33 1.67
N TYR A 143 2.00 -7.87 1.09
CA TYR A 143 1.98 -7.21 -0.21
C TYR A 143 1.38 -5.82 -0.13
N ILE A 144 1.85 -4.95 -1.02
CA ILE A 144 1.11 -3.78 -1.48
C ILE A 144 0.54 -4.12 -2.86
N VAL A 145 -0.75 -3.87 -3.04
CA VAL A 145 -1.44 -4.00 -4.34
C VAL A 145 -1.86 -2.61 -4.77
N ARG A 146 -1.45 -2.18 -5.97
CA ARG A 146 -1.80 -0.86 -6.52
C ARG A 146 -2.34 -0.98 -7.94
N ASP A 147 -3.24 -0.09 -8.28
CA ASP A 147 -3.68 0.13 -9.66
C ASP A 147 -4.38 1.49 -9.79
N HIS A 148 -4.19 2.18 -10.91
CA HIS A 148 -4.88 3.44 -11.19
C HIS A 148 -6.34 3.20 -11.58
N SER A 149 -6.65 2.07 -12.25
CA SER A 149 -8.01 1.67 -12.60
C SER A 149 -8.70 0.96 -11.43
N ALA A 150 -9.84 1.44 -10.98
CA ALA A 150 -10.64 0.78 -9.95
C ALA A 150 -11.10 -0.63 -10.37
N GLU A 151 -11.40 -0.84 -11.66
CA GLU A 151 -11.78 -2.15 -12.21
C GLU A 151 -10.61 -3.12 -12.17
N SER A 152 -9.43 -2.72 -12.67
CA SER A 152 -8.21 -3.53 -12.64
C SER A 152 -7.76 -3.81 -11.20
N PHE A 153 -7.89 -2.84 -10.31
CA PHE A 153 -7.60 -3.01 -8.88
C PHE A 153 -8.51 -4.07 -8.24
N ALA A 154 -9.81 -4.04 -8.54
CA ALA A 154 -10.75 -5.05 -8.07
C ALA A 154 -10.38 -6.44 -8.62
N ALA A 155 -10.03 -6.55 -9.90
CA ALA A 155 -9.59 -7.79 -10.53
C ALA A 155 -8.30 -8.34 -9.91
N ARG A 156 -7.35 -7.47 -9.54
CA ARG A 156 -6.12 -7.88 -8.82
C ARG A 156 -6.44 -8.51 -7.47
N LYS A 157 -7.31 -7.90 -6.68
CA LYS A 157 -7.73 -8.47 -5.40
C LYS A 157 -8.45 -9.82 -5.58
N GLU A 158 -9.26 -9.94 -6.60
CA GLU A 158 -9.95 -11.18 -6.90
C GLU A 158 -9.00 -12.30 -7.36
N THR A 159 -7.96 -11.96 -8.10
CA THR A 159 -6.89 -12.90 -8.45
C THR A 159 -6.22 -13.48 -7.20
N MET A 160 -5.90 -12.66 -6.19
CA MET A 160 -5.34 -13.15 -4.93
C MET A 160 -6.31 -14.08 -4.18
N ARG A 161 -7.61 -13.75 -4.15
CA ARG A 161 -8.64 -14.62 -3.56
C ARG A 161 -8.74 -15.96 -4.28
N HIS A 162 -8.70 -15.96 -5.59
CA HIS A 162 -8.72 -17.20 -6.38
C HIS A 162 -7.51 -18.08 -6.10
N ILE A 163 -6.31 -17.51 -6.02
CA ILE A 163 -5.10 -18.26 -5.70
C ILE A 163 -5.22 -18.88 -4.28
N ALA A 164 -5.64 -18.09 -3.29
CA ALA A 164 -5.85 -18.62 -1.94
C ALA A 164 -6.85 -19.77 -1.92
N LYS A 165 -7.97 -19.64 -2.65
CA LYS A 165 -8.97 -20.68 -2.79
C LYS A 165 -8.39 -21.95 -3.44
N LEU A 166 -7.69 -21.82 -4.56
CA LEU A 166 -7.07 -22.96 -5.25
C LEU A 166 -6.07 -23.70 -4.37
N LEU A 167 -5.28 -22.98 -3.57
CA LEU A 167 -4.34 -23.59 -2.65
C LEU A 167 -5.05 -24.27 -1.48
N ASN A 168 -6.16 -23.73 -0.99
CA ASN A 168 -7.00 -24.39 0.00
C ASN A 168 -7.66 -25.66 -0.55
N GLU A 169 -8.12 -25.65 -1.79
CA GLU A 169 -8.62 -26.87 -2.46
C GLU A 169 -7.53 -27.95 -2.58
N LYS A 170 -6.27 -27.54 -2.86
CA LYS A 170 -5.13 -28.44 -3.03
C LYS A 170 -4.61 -28.99 -1.70
N TYR A 171 -4.48 -28.14 -0.69
CA TYR A 171 -3.79 -28.47 0.56
C TYR A 171 -4.73 -28.68 1.75
N GLY A 172 -6.00 -28.40 1.60
CA GLY A 172 -7.05 -28.46 2.62
C GLY A 172 -7.47 -27.08 3.10
N GLU A 173 -8.73 -26.96 3.47
CA GLU A 173 -9.36 -25.72 3.92
C GLU A 173 -8.61 -25.13 5.12
N GLY A 174 -8.48 -23.80 5.15
CA GLY A 174 -7.76 -23.08 6.20
C GLY A 174 -6.23 -23.17 6.12
N THR A 175 -5.67 -23.75 5.04
CA THR A 175 -4.21 -23.76 4.84
C THR A 175 -3.67 -22.39 4.44
N VAL A 176 -4.44 -21.63 3.65
CA VAL A 176 -4.08 -20.28 3.20
C VAL A 176 -5.18 -19.30 3.57
N GLU A 177 -4.84 -18.31 4.37
CA GLU A 177 -5.70 -17.20 4.74
C GLU A 177 -5.23 -15.93 4.04
N LEU A 178 -6.17 -15.15 3.49
CA LEU A 178 -5.90 -13.87 2.83
C LEU A 178 -6.71 -12.77 3.49
N GLU A 179 -6.03 -11.76 4.01
CA GLU A 179 -6.63 -10.52 4.49
C GLU A 179 -6.28 -9.38 3.54
N LEU A 180 -7.29 -8.60 3.13
CA LEU A 180 -7.14 -7.39 2.29
C LEU A 180 -7.64 -6.18 3.06
N LYS A 181 -6.77 -5.20 3.27
CA LYS A 181 -7.06 -3.91 3.94
C LYS A 181 -6.97 -2.74 2.99
#